data_fb8c79dcf707859701257148b94287a3
#
_entry.id   fb8c79dcf707859701257148b94287a3
#
_cell.length_a   1.000
_cell.length_b   1.000
_cell.length_c   1.000
_cell.angle_alpha   90.00
_cell.angle_beta   90.00
_cell.angle_gamma   90.00
#
_symmetry.space_group_name_H-M   'P 1'
#
loop_
_entity.id
_entity.type
_entity.pdbx_description
1 polymer ?
#
loop_
_entity_poly.entity_id
_entity_poly.type
_entity_poly.pdbx_seq_one_letter_code
_entity_poly.pdbx_strand_id
1 'polypeptide(L)'
;MATALGAFLKKLRLDNGDLLFNMAQKIGVPTSTLSAMETGRRRPSKGLADKIARAYSLTEEQIQQLHSSISEANGWNIGIDASAFSSKDQNTAVAFARRFSDLDGDDKETIWKILNKGKD
;
A
#
# COMPACT_ATOMS: atom_id res chain seq x y z
N MET A 1 -6.65 16.31 -10.35
CA MET A 1 -5.72 15.48 -11.14
C MET A 1 -5.88 14.02 -10.70
N ALA A 2 -5.92 13.11 -11.66
CA ALA A 2 -6.05 11.68 -11.34
C ALA A 2 -4.72 11.13 -10.83
N THR A 3 -4.75 10.41 -9.73
CA THR A 3 -3.59 9.71 -9.17
C THR A 3 -3.83 8.21 -9.29
N ALA A 4 -2.75 7.42 -9.16
CA ALA A 4 -2.89 5.97 -9.15
C ALA A 4 -3.80 5.51 -8.01
N LEU A 5 -3.65 6.11 -6.84
CA LEU A 5 -4.51 5.80 -5.69
C LEU A 5 -5.96 6.17 -5.97
N GLY A 6 -6.19 7.36 -6.53
CA GLY A 6 -7.54 7.79 -6.88
C GLY A 6 -8.20 6.86 -7.89
N ALA A 7 -7.46 6.44 -8.91
CA ALA A 7 -7.97 5.51 -9.92
C ALA A 7 -8.32 4.15 -9.30
N PHE A 8 -7.43 3.64 -8.43
CA PHE A 8 -7.67 2.36 -7.75
C PHE A 8 -8.94 2.42 -6.90
N LEU A 9 -9.08 3.46 -6.08
CA LEU A 9 -10.22 3.58 -5.17
C LEU A 9 -11.52 3.81 -5.93
N LYS A 10 -11.49 4.58 -7.01
CA LYS A 10 -12.66 4.79 -7.85
C LYS A 10 -13.14 3.47 -8.47
N LYS A 11 -12.21 2.67 -8.99
CA LYS A 11 -12.56 1.37 -9.56
C LYS A 11 -13.15 0.46 -8.49
N LEU A 12 -12.57 0.46 -7.30
CA LEU A 12 -13.07 -0.35 -6.18
C LEU A 12 -14.51 0.04 -5.84
N ARG A 13 -14.81 1.34 -5.82
CA ARG A 13 -16.18 1.81 -5.59
C ARG A 13 -17.12 1.33 -6.68
N LEU A 14 -16.70 1.45 -7.95
CA LEU A 14 -17.55 1.01 -9.07
C LEU A 14 -17.86 -0.48 -8.98
N ASP A 15 -16.87 -1.28 -8.64
CA ASP A 15 -17.03 -2.72 -8.53
C ASP A 15 -17.95 -3.12 -7.37
N ASN A 16 -18.08 -2.27 -6.36
CA ASN A 16 -18.89 -2.55 -5.17
C ASN A 16 -20.17 -1.72 -5.09
N GLY A 17 -20.47 -0.92 -6.11
CA GLY A 17 -21.67 -0.10 -6.12
C GLY A 17 -21.64 1.02 -5.09
N ASP A 18 -20.49 1.48 -4.68
CA ASP A 18 -20.34 2.53 -3.67
C ASP A 18 -20.08 3.90 -4.29
N LEU A 19 -20.63 4.92 -3.64
CA LEU A 19 -20.25 6.30 -3.89
C LEU A 19 -19.11 6.69 -2.97
N LEU A 20 -18.48 7.82 -3.24
CA LEU A 20 -17.38 8.34 -2.40
C LEU A 20 -17.77 8.42 -0.93
N PHE A 21 -18.97 8.94 -0.65
CA PHE A 21 -19.48 9.04 0.71
C PHE A 21 -19.56 7.67 1.40
N ASN A 22 -20.06 6.66 0.67
CA ASN A 22 -20.21 5.31 1.21
C ASN A 22 -18.83 4.73 1.58
N MET A 23 -17.86 4.90 0.70
CA MET A 23 -16.50 4.41 0.95
C MET A 23 -15.90 5.11 2.18
N ALA A 24 -16.05 6.44 2.26
CA ALA A 24 -15.53 7.21 3.40
C ALA A 24 -16.11 6.70 4.71
N GLN A 25 -17.40 6.41 4.75
CA GLN A 25 -18.03 5.83 5.94
C GLN A 25 -17.47 4.45 6.27
N LYS A 26 -17.33 3.59 5.27
CA LYS A 26 -16.83 2.23 5.48
C LYS A 26 -15.42 2.19 6.04
N ILE A 27 -14.56 3.11 5.60
CA ILE A 27 -13.17 3.12 6.05
C ILE A 27 -12.94 4.08 7.22
N GLY A 28 -13.98 4.83 7.63
CA GLY A 28 -13.91 5.65 8.83
C GLY A 28 -13.10 6.93 8.68
N VAL A 29 -13.15 7.57 7.51
CA VAL A 29 -12.51 8.88 7.30
C VAL A 29 -13.53 9.88 6.77
N PRO A 30 -13.33 11.20 6.99
CA PRO A 30 -14.20 12.20 6.39
C PRO A 30 -14.16 12.13 4.86
N THR A 31 -15.30 12.38 4.23
CA THR A 31 -15.39 12.36 2.76
C THR A 31 -14.41 13.34 2.12
N SER A 32 -14.26 14.53 2.70
CA SER A 32 -13.32 15.54 2.19
C SER A 32 -11.88 15.07 2.28
N THR A 33 -11.53 14.34 3.34
CA THR A 33 -10.19 13.78 3.51
C THR A 33 -9.92 12.69 2.46
N LEU A 34 -10.89 11.81 2.25
CA LEU A 34 -10.75 10.77 1.21
C LEU A 34 -10.58 11.40 -0.16
N SER A 35 -11.41 12.39 -0.50
CA SER A 35 -11.30 13.11 -1.77
C SER A 35 -9.93 13.75 -1.95
N ALA A 36 -9.41 14.39 -0.90
CA ALA A 36 -8.11 15.06 -0.97
C ALA A 36 -6.97 14.05 -1.19
N MET A 37 -7.04 12.88 -0.57
CA MET A 37 -6.05 11.83 -0.79
C MET A 37 -6.10 11.29 -2.22
N GLU A 38 -7.31 11.12 -2.77
CA GLU A 38 -7.47 10.61 -4.13
C GLU A 38 -6.97 11.57 -5.20
N THR A 39 -7.01 12.86 -4.94
CA THR A 39 -6.57 13.88 -5.90
C THR A 39 -5.13 14.33 -5.70
N GLY A 40 -4.45 13.79 -4.70
CA GLY A 40 -3.06 14.14 -4.42
C GLY A 40 -2.87 15.44 -3.65
N ARG A 41 -3.96 16.07 -3.19
CA ARG A 41 -3.86 17.30 -2.38
C ARG A 41 -3.43 17.00 -0.95
N ARG A 42 -3.54 15.76 -0.54
CA ARG A 42 -3.15 15.30 0.79
C ARG A 42 -2.50 13.94 0.66
N ARG A 43 -1.44 13.71 1.41
CA ARG A 43 -0.79 12.39 1.43
C ARG A 43 -1.69 11.37 2.12
N PRO A 44 -1.64 10.09 1.71
CA PRO A 44 -2.40 9.06 2.39
C PRO A 44 -2.08 9.00 3.88
N SER A 45 -3.13 8.82 4.68
CA SER A 45 -2.98 8.70 6.13
C SER A 45 -2.31 7.39 6.49
N LYS A 46 -1.60 7.38 7.62
CA LYS A 46 -1.06 6.14 8.18
C LYS A 46 -2.22 5.17 8.43
N GLY A 47 -2.03 3.93 8.03
CA GLY A 47 -3.04 2.89 8.24
C GLY A 47 -4.15 2.87 7.20
N LEU A 48 -4.09 3.71 6.16
CA LEU A 48 -5.12 3.73 5.12
C LEU A 48 -5.30 2.38 4.46
N ALA A 49 -4.20 1.70 4.12
CA ALA A 49 -4.27 0.39 3.48
C ALA A 49 -5.03 -0.62 4.33
N ASP A 50 -4.78 -0.64 5.64
CA ASP A 50 -5.46 -1.56 6.55
C ASP A 50 -6.95 -1.25 6.63
N LYS A 51 -7.31 0.02 6.64
CA LYS A 51 -8.72 0.44 6.68
C LYS A 51 -9.47 -0.02 5.44
N ILE A 52 -8.84 0.14 4.28
CA ILE A 52 -9.43 -0.29 3.01
C ILE A 52 -9.54 -1.81 2.95
N ALA A 53 -8.50 -2.53 3.35
CA ALA A 53 -8.49 -3.98 3.33
C ALA A 53 -9.54 -4.58 4.28
N ARG A 54 -9.83 -3.91 5.40
CA ARG A 54 -10.89 -4.36 6.32
C ARG A 54 -12.28 -4.08 5.80
N ALA A 55 -12.44 -3.02 5.01
CA ALA A 55 -13.76 -2.61 4.52
C ALA A 55 -14.16 -3.35 3.24
N TYR A 56 -13.19 -3.81 2.47
CA TYR A 56 -13.42 -4.45 1.19
C TYR A 56 -12.66 -5.76 1.11
N SER A 57 -13.24 -6.74 0.43
CA SER A 57 -12.56 -8.02 0.19
C SER A 57 -11.65 -7.86 -1.01
N LEU A 58 -10.34 -7.78 -0.76
CA LEU A 58 -9.35 -7.57 -1.82
C LEU A 58 -8.62 -8.86 -2.15
N THR A 59 -8.34 -9.05 -3.43
CA THR A 59 -7.43 -10.11 -3.86
C THR A 59 -6.00 -9.73 -3.50
N GLU A 60 -5.09 -10.69 -3.51
CA GLU A 60 -3.67 -10.42 -3.24
C GLU A 60 -3.10 -9.41 -4.24
N GLU A 61 -3.50 -9.51 -5.50
CA GLU A 61 -3.10 -8.56 -6.53
C GLU A 61 -3.60 -7.14 -6.23
N GLN A 62 -4.85 -7.03 -5.78
CA GLN A 62 -5.41 -5.73 -5.41
C GLN A 62 -4.70 -5.14 -4.19
N ILE A 63 -4.34 -5.98 -3.22
CA ILE A 63 -3.57 -5.53 -2.05
C ILE A 63 -2.22 -4.97 -2.49
N GLN A 64 -1.53 -5.67 -3.40
CA GLN A 64 -0.26 -5.18 -3.93
C GLN A 64 -0.43 -3.85 -4.65
N GLN A 65 -1.45 -3.72 -5.48
CA GLN A 65 -1.74 -2.47 -6.21
C GLN A 65 -2.05 -1.33 -5.25
N LEU A 66 -2.82 -1.61 -4.20
CA LEU A 66 -3.15 -0.61 -3.19
C LEU A 66 -1.89 -0.09 -2.50
N HIS A 67 -1.03 -1.00 -2.03
CA HIS A 67 0.21 -0.60 -1.37
C HIS A 67 1.14 0.16 -2.30
N SER A 68 1.24 -0.24 -3.57
CA SER A 68 2.04 0.47 -4.56
C SER A 68 1.51 1.89 -4.80
N SER A 69 0.18 2.02 -4.91
CA SER A 69 -0.46 3.33 -5.14
C SER A 69 -0.25 4.27 -3.96
N ILE A 70 -0.34 3.75 -2.74
CA ILE A 70 -0.10 4.54 -1.53
C ILE A 70 1.38 4.94 -1.46
N SER A 71 2.28 4.02 -1.78
CA SER A 71 3.73 4.30 -1.77
C SER A 71 4.08 5.38 -2.78
N GLU A 72 3.49 5.32 -3.98
CA GLU A 72 3.69 6.36 -4.99
C GLU A 72 3.25 7.72 -4.46
N ALA A 73 2.08 7.79 -3.83
CA ALA A 73 1.56 9.03 -3.26
C ALA A 73 2.45 9.58 -2.15
N ASN A 74 3.21 8.72 -1.48
CA ASN A 74 4.16 9.08 -0.42
C ASN A 74 5.59 9.23 -0.94
N GLY A 75 5.78 9.35 -2.26
CA GLY A 75 7.09 9.57 -2.86
C GLY A 75 8.00 8.34 -2.82
N TRP A 76 7.41 7.15 -2.76
CA TRP A 76 8.13 5.87 -2.71
C TRP A 76 9.01 5.72 -1.47
N ASN A 77 8.68 6.44 -0.40
CA ASN A 77 9.37 6.28 0.88
C ASN A 77 8.72 5.11 1.62
N ILE A 78 9.36 3.95 1.54
CA ILE A 78 8.83 2.69 2.04
C ILE A 78 9.53 2.31 3.33
N GLY A 79 8.76 1.99 4.38
CA GLY A 79 9.31 1.61 5.66
C GLY A 79 8.78 0.26 6.14
N ILE A 80 9.54 -0.34 7.06
CA ILE A 80 9.15 -1.56 7.75
C ILE A 80 9.18 -1.27 9.24
N ASP A 81 8.05 -1.47 9.92
CA ASP A 81 8.02 -1.34 11.37
C ASP A 81 8.48 -2.66 11.98
N ALA A 82 9.74 -2.69 12.39
CA ALA A 82 10.37 -3.88 12.94
C ALA A 82 10.36 -3.93 14.48
N SER A 83 9.61 -3.03 15.13
CA SER A 83 9.65 -2.90 16.60
C SER A 83 9.25 -4.19 17.33
N ALA A 84 8.35 -4.98 16.75
CA ALA A 84 7.89 -6.24 17.35
C ALA A 84 8.63 -7.48 16.87
N PHE A 85 9.65 -7.31 16.02
CA PHE A 85 10.42 -8.43 15.49
C PHE A 85 11.51 -8.88 16.46
N SER A 86 12.01 -10.10 16.26
CA SER A 86 13.19 -10.58 16.97
C SER A 86 14.41 -9.72 16.65
N SER A 87 15.43 -9.77 17.49
CA SER A 87 16.70 -9.05 17.21
C SER A 87 17.30 -9.44 15.88
N LYS A 88 17.26 -10.73 15.56
CA LYS A 88 17.79 -11.21 14.28
C LYS A 88 17.03 -10.60 13.11
N ASP A 89 15.71 -10.59 13.19
CA ASP A 89 14.87 -10.04 12.11
C ASP A 89 15.02 -8.53 12.01
N GLN A 90 15.16 -7.83 13.12
CA GLN A 90 15.42 -6.40 13.13
C GLN A 90 16.71 -6.09 12.38
N ASN A 91 17.77 -6.82 12.67
CA ASN A 91 19.07 -6.63 12.02
C ASN A 91 19.00 -6.99 10.53
N THR A 92 18.21 -8.00 10.17
CA THR A 92 18.00 -8.37 8.77
C THR A 92 17.31 -7.23 8.03
N ALA A 93 16.28 -6.63 8.63
CA ALA A 93 15.57 -5.50 8.03
C ALA A 93 16.51 -4.30 7.83
N VAL A 94 17.37 -4.01 8.81
CA VAL A 94 18.36 -2.92 8.70
C VAL A 94 19.32 -3.18 7.55
N ALA A 95 19.84 -4.40 7.46
CA ALA A 95 20.77 -4.77 6.38
C ALA A 95 20.07 -4.66 5.02
N PHE A 96 18.83 -5.10 4.92
CA PHE A 96 18.05 -5.01 3.70
C PHE A 96 17.91 -3.56 3.25
N ALA A 97 17.48 -2.69 4.17
CA ALA A 97 17.27 -1.28 3.84
C ALA A 97 18.57 -0.60 3.37
N ARG A 98 19.69 -0.93 4.01
CA ARG A 98 20.97 -0.33 3.66
C ARG A 98 21.55 -0.83 2.34
N ARG A 99 21.31 -2.10 2.02
CA ARG A 99 22.03 -2.79 0.94
C ARG A 99 21.19 -3.06 -0.30
N PHE A 100 19.89 -2.80 -0.24
CA PHE A 100 19.02 -3.12 -1.37
C PHE A 100 19.48 -2.47 -2.68
N SER A 101 19.86 -1.20 -2.63
CA SER A 101 20.28 -0.47 -3.83
C SER A 101 21.57 -1.02 -4.44
N ASP A 102 22.38 -1.73 -3.65
CA ASP A 102 23.65 -2.31 -4.11
C ASP A 102 23.50 -3.69 -4.73
N LEU A 103 22.31 -4.30 -4.59
CA LEU A 103 22.07 -5.64 -5.15
C LEU A 103 21.98 -5.58 -6.67
N ASP A 104 22.45 -6.65 -7.33
CA ASP A 104 22.30 -6.75 -8.77
C ASP A 104 20.89 -7.23 -9.16
N GLY A 105 20.62 -7.28 -10.46
CA GLY A 105 19.31 -7.67 -10.97
C GLY A 105 18.92 -9.09 -10.61
N ASP A 106 19.88 -10.01 -10.60
CA ASP A 106 19.62 -11.41 -10.28
C ASP A 106 19.23 -11.58 -8.82
N ASP A 107 19.93 -10.88 -7.92
CA ASP A 107 19.60 -10.92 -6.49
C ASP A 107 18.23 -10.32 -6.23
N LYS A 108 17.91 -9.20 -6.87
CA LYS A 108 16.59 -8.57 -6.73
C LYS A 108 15.48 -9.48 -7.25
N GLU A 109 15.71 -10.15 -8.34
CA GLU A 109 14.74 -11.11 -8.89
C GLU A 109 14.52 -12.29 -7.93
N THR A 110 15.58 -12.77 -7.31
CA THR A 110 15.48 -13.84 -6.31
C THR A 110 14.64 -13.39 -5.11
N ILE A 111 14.87 -12.15 -4.65
CA ILE A 111 14.06 -11.59 -3.55
C ILE A 111 12.60 -11.49 -3.97
N TRP A 112 12.33 -11.00 -5.18
CA TRP A 112 10.96 -10.91 -5.69
C TRP A 112 10.25 -12.26 -5.65
N LYS A 113 10.96 -13.32 -6.08
CA LYS A 113 10.41 -14.67 -6.08
C LYS A 113 10.11 -15.16 -4.66
N ILE A 114 11.00 -14.87 -3.72
CA ILE A 114 10.79 -15.23 -2.31
C ILE A 114 9.54 -14.54 -1.76
N LEU A 115 9.40 -13.24 -2.03
CA LEU A 115 8.27 -12.46 -1.53
C LEU A 115 6.94 -12.88 -2.14
N ASN A 116 6.95 -13.42 -3.34
CA ASN A 116 5.74 -13.83 -4.04
C ASN A 116 5.52 -15.35 -4.02
N LYS A 117 6.27 -16.04 -3.20
CA LYS A 117 6.16 -17.49 -3.06
C LYS A 117 4.78 -17.86 -2.54
N GLY A 118 4.11 -18.76 -3.23
CA GLY A 118 2.79 -19.20 -2.83
C GLY A 118 1.65 -18.25 -3.14
N LYS A 119 1.87 -17.24 -4.00
CA LYS A 119 0.88 -16.23 -4.38
C LYS A 119 0.25 -16.48 -5.74
N ASP A 120 0.19 -17.67 -6.17
CA ASP A 120 -0.40 -18.03 -7.49
C ASP A 120 -1.91 -18.09 -7.44
#